data_b8463691120c104c4ce1b2cad2223734
#
_entry.id   b8463691120c104c4ce1b2cad2223734
#
_cell.length_a   1.000
_cell.length_b   1.000
_cell.length_c   1.000
_cell.angle_alpha   90.00
_cell.angle_beta   90.00
_cell.angle_gamma   90.00
#
_symmetry.space_group_name_H-M   'P 1'
#
loop_
_entity.id
_entity.type
_entity.pdbx_description
1 polymer ?
#
loop_
_entity_poly.entity_id
_entity_poly.type
_entity_poly.pdbx_seq_one_letter_code
_entity_poly.pdbx_strand_id
1 'polypeptide(L)'
;MLSRRHTLQQLLPMCLLAAFMLSAVLAVLFSASLYRDVQDRSARLTETTALTYIAEKVHQSDESGAIRVGTIGSCPALIIRQDAGSLYDTYIYVYDGSLRELMIKCELDPAPKMGRPLLELDGLDLSLEGGLLSLRLRCTSGEIREGLVCLRSREVG
;
A
#
# COMPACT_ATOMS: atom_id res chain seq x y z
N MET A 1 -46.14 -15.46 52.94
CA MET A 1 -44.82 -14.80 52.74
C MET A 1 -43.74 -15.65 52.10
N LEU A 2 -43.97 -16.93 51.80
CA LEU A 2 -43.01 -17.86 51.22
C LEU A 2 -42.87 -17.75 49.66
N SER A 3 -43.91 -17.30 48.96
CA SER A 3 -43.93 -17.24 47.50
C SER A 3 -42.98 -16.20 46.89
N ARG A 4 -42.75 -15.07 47.57
CA ARG A 4 -41.85 -13.99 47.09
C ARG A 4 -40.37 -14.37 47.11
N ARG A 5 -39.95 -15.26 47.99
CA ARG A 5 -38.55 -15.67 48.11
C ARG A 5 -38.13 -16.63 46.97
N HIS A 6 -39.03 -17.48 46.50
CA HIS A 6 -38.76 -18.39 45.38
C HIS A 6 -38.62 -17.65 44.04
N THR A 7 -39.46 -16.62 43.79
CA THR A 7 -39.37 -15.81 42.60
C THR A 7 -38.08 -14.97 42.56
N LEU A 8 -37.65 -14.42 43.69
CA LEU A 8 -36.37 -13.69 43.78
C LEU A 8 -35.16 -14.62 43.56
N GLN A 9 -35.20 -15.87 44.09
CA GLN A 9 -34.14 -16.84 43.89
C GLN A 9 -34.01 -17.32 42.45
N GLN A 10 -35.08 -17.31 41.67
CA GLN A 10 -35.08 -17.66 40.23
C GLN A 10 -34.73 -16.47 39.35
N LEU A 11 -35.08 -15.25 39.69
CA LEU A 11 -34.77 -14.03 38.93
C LEU A 11 -33.28 -13.70 38.96
N LEU A 12 -32.59 -13.94 40.04
CA LEU A 12 -31.18 -13.58 40.22
C LEU A 12 -30.26 -14.30 39.20
N PRO A 13 -30.35 -15.64 38.99
CA PRO A 13 -29.56 -16.33 37.99
C PRO A 13 -29.95 -15.94 36.56
N MET A 14 -31.22 -15.62 36.28
CA MET A 14 -31.67 -15.16 34.97
C MET A 14 -31.09 -13.77 34.65
N CYS A 15 -31.05 -12.86 35.60
CA CYS A 15 -30.42 -11.52 35.41
C CYS A 15 -28.91 -11.63 35.20
N LEU A 16 -28.22 -12.53 35.94
CA LEU A 16 -26.80 -12.79 35.73
C LEU A 16 -26.52 -13.36 34.34
N LEU A 17 -27.34 -14.29 33.89
CA LEU A 17 -27.18 -14.88 32.54
C LEU A 17 -27.45 -13.86 31.45
N ALA A 18 -28.45 -13.00 31.59
CA ALA A 18 -28.74 -11.92 30.66
C ALA A 18 -27.59 -10.89 30.62
N ALA A 19 -27.04 -10.51 31.79
CA ALA A 19 -25.90 -9.60 31.87
C ALA A 19 -24.63 -10.19 31.18
N PHE A 20 -24.41 -11.49 31.40
CA PHE A 20 -23.29 -12.20 30.72
C PHE A 20 -23.47 -12.24 29.21
N MET A 21 -24.66 -12.56 28.72
CA MET A 21 -24.96 -12.57 27.29
C MET A 21 -24.80 -11.17 26.68
N LEU A 22 -25.25 -10.12 27.37
CA LEU A 22 -25.10 -8.75 26.91
C LEU A 22 -23.61 -8.34 26.84
N SER A 23 -22.82 -8.70 27.85
CA SER A 23 -21.37 -8.43 27.86
C SER A 23 -20.64 -9.16 26.74
N ALA A 24 -21.02 -10.42 26.43
CA ALA A 24 -20.45 -11.18 25.34
C ALA A 24 -20.73 -10.53 23.96
N VAL A 25 -21.99 -10.10 23.74
CA VAL A 25 -22.37 -9.39 22.51
C VAL A 25 -21.60 -8.09 22.37
N LEU A 26 -21.50 -7.31 23.44
CA LEU A 26 -20.71 -6.05 23.44
C LEU A 26 -19.23 -6.31 23.14
N ALA A 27 -18.64 -7.37 23.71
CA ALA A 27 -17.24 -7.73 23.45
C ALA A 27 -17.02 -8.09 21.97
N VAL A 28 -17.94 -8.82 21.34
CA VAL A 28 -17.86 -9.16 19.91
C VAL A 28 -17.99 -7.91 19.03
N LEU A 29 -18.94 -7.01 19.34
CA LEU A 29 -19.12 -5.75 18.61
C LEU A 29 -17.89 -4.84 18.75
N PHE A 30 -17.30 -4.76 19.94
CA PHE A 30 -16.06 -3.99 20.17
C PHE A 30 -14.87 -4.58 19.40
N SER A 31 -14.73 -5.91 19.39
CA SER A 31 -13.68 -6.59 18.64
C SER A 31 -13.80 -6.34 17.14
N ALA A 32 -15.01 -6.37 16.60
CA ALA A 32 -15.25 -6.12 15.18
C ALA A 32 -14.91 -4.67 14.77
N SER A 33 -15.19 -3.70 15.65
CA SER A 33 -14.85 -2.29 15.38
C SER A 33 -13.34 -2.04 15.44
N LEU A 34 -12.64 -2.63 16.40
CA LEU A 34 -11.18 -2.54 16.51
C LEU A 34 -10.48 -3.20 15.32
N TYR A 35 -11.00 -4.33 14.84
CA TYR A 35 -10.41 -5.02 13.69
C TYR A 35 -10.47 -4.19 12.41
N ARG A 36 -11.56 -3.47 12.18
CA ARG A 36 -11.71 -2.54 11.04
C ARG A 36 -10.75 -1.37 11.14
N ASP A 37 -10.62 -0.77 12.31
CA ASP A 37 -9.72 0.39 12.53
C ASP A 37 -8.24 0.01 12.34
N VAL A 38 -7.84 -1.20 12.74
CA VAL A 38 -6.47 -1.72 12.52
C VAL A 38 -6.22 -2.00 11.04
N GLN A 39 -7.20 -2.56 10.31
CA GLN A 39 -7.06 -2.80 8.88
C GLN A 39 -6.93 -1.50 8.08
N ASP A 40 -7.76 -0.50 8.39
CA ASP A 40 -7.69 0.81 7.74
C ASP A 40 -6.37 1.53 8.02
N ARG A 41 -5.82 1.41 9.23
CA ARG A 41 -4.51 1.97 9.58
C ARG A 41 -3.37 1.25 8.85
N SER A 42 -3.44 -0.07 8.74
CA SER A 42 -2.43 -0.85 8.01
C SER A 42 -2.42 -0.51 6.54
N ALA A 43 -3.58 -0.38 5.91
CA ALA A 43 -3.70 0.05 4.52
C ALA A 43 -3.07 1.44 4.31
N ARG A 44 -3.40 2.42 5.14
CA ARG A 44 -2.85 3.79 5.06
C ARG A 44 -1.32 3.85 5.26
N LEU A 45 -0.77 3.03 6.15
CA LEU A 45 0.69 2.92 6.34
C LEU A 45 1.36 2.34 5.10
N THR A 46 0.76 1.32 4.49
CA THR A 46 1.25 0.71 3.26
C THR A 46 1.28 1.70 2.10
N GLU A 47 0.24 2.50 1.96
CA GLU A 47 0.08 3.53 0.91
C GLU A 47 1.10 4.67 1.05
N THR A 48 1.30 5.20 2.25
CA THR A 48 2.32 6.20 2.53
C THR A 48 3.72 5.64 2.30
N THR A 49 3.93 4.38 2.64
CA THR A 49 5.19 3.67 2.41
C THR A 49 5.50 3.54 0.92
N ALA A 50 4.49 3.30 0.07
CA ALA A 50 4.69 3.23 -1.39
C ALA A 50 5.21 4.54 -1.97
N LEU A 51 4.55 5.66 -1.67
CA LEU A 51 5.00 6.98 -2.13
C LEU A 51 6.41 7.32 -1.64
N THR A 52 6.66 7.11 -0.35
CA THR A 52 7.97 7.35 0.26
C THR A 52 9.05 6.47 -0.38
N TYR A 53 8.74 5.20 -0.61
CA TYR A 53 9.65 4.26 -1.26
C TYR A 53 10.04 4.72 -2.67
N ILE A 54 9.05 5.08 -3.50
CA ILE A 54 9.31 5.54 -4.86
C ILE A 54 10.10 6.86 -4.84
N ALA A 55 9.71 7.81 -3.98
CA ALA A 55 10.40 9.09 -3.87
C ALA A 55 11.86 8.92 -3.41
N GLU A 56 12.11 8.04 -2.45
CA GLU A 56 13.47 7.75 -1.96
C GLU A 56 14.32 7.09 -3.04
N LYS A 57 13.77 6.13 -3.80
CA LYS A 57 14.46 5.50 -4.94
C LYS A 57 14.81 6.52 -6.02
N VAL A 58 13.90 7.44 -6.33
CA VAL A 58 14.12 8.53 -7.26
C VAL A 58 15.26 9.43 -6.78
N HIS A 59 15.23 9.86 -5.51
CA HIS A 59 16.26 10.73 -4.95
C HIS A 59 17.65 10.07 -4.84
N GLN A 60 17.70 8.76 -4.59
CA GLN A 60 18.95 8.01 -4.55
C GLN A 60 19.60 7.85 -5.93
N SER A 61 18.81 7.93 -6.98
CA SER A 61 19.23 7.68 -8.36
C SER A 61 19.08 8.91 -9.27
N ASP A 62 18.96 10.10 -8.67
CA ASP A 62 18.74 11.36 -9.37
C ASP A 62 20.04 11.87 -10.02
N GLU A 63 20.49 11.14 -11.04
CA GLU A 63 21.53 11.54 -11.96
C GLU A 63 20.90 11.92 -13.30
N SER A 64 21.58 12.76 -14.06
CA SER A 64 21.05 13.25 -15.34
C SER A 64 20.68 12.12 -16.31
N GLY A 65 19.41 12.08 -16.73
CA GLY A 65 18.90 11.06 -17.66
C GLY A 65 18.70 9.66 -17.07
N ALA A 66 18.93 9.48 -15.74
CA ALA A 66 18.79 8.19 -15.10
C ALA A 66 17.31 7.76 -14.94
N ILE A 67 16.40 8.73 -14.80
CA ILE A 67 14.99 8.49 -14.49
C ILE A 67 14.11 8.79 -15.69
N ARG A 68 13.26 7.84 -16.06
CA ARG A 68 12.29 7.97 -17.15
C ARG A 68 10.99 7.24 -16.86
N VAL A 69 9.91 7.70 -17.45
CA VAL A 69 8.63 6.99 -17.46
C VAL A 69 8.53 6.18 -18.74
N GLY A 70 8.11 4.94 -18.64
CA GLY A 70 7.97 4.02 -19.76
C GLY A 70 6.98 2.91 -19.43
N THR A 71 7.17 1.75 -20.04
CA THR A 71 6.32 0.58 -19.84
C THR A 71 7.13 -0.69 -19.66
N ILE A 72 6.56 -1.65 -18.94
CA ILE A 72 7.01 -3.04 -18.91
C ILE A 72 5.84 -3.92 -19.34
N GLY A 73 5.94 -4.53 -20.54
CA GLY A 73 4.78 -5.11 -21.20
C GLY A 73 3.69 -4.05 -21.42
N SER A 74 2.50 -4.26 -20.84
CA SER A 74 1.38 -3.30 -20.89
C SER A 74 1.28 -2.38 -19.66
N CYS A 75 2.17 -2.55 -18.68
CA CYS A 75 2.09 -1.83 -17.40
C CYS A 75 2.93 -0.55 -17.45
N PRO A 76 2.37 0.63 -17.07
CA PRO A 76 3.17 1.83 -16.84
C PRO A 76 4.26 1.55 -15.79
N ALA A 77 5.47 2.03 -16.04
CA ALA A 77 6.61 1.79 -15.18
C ALA A 77 7.49 3.03 -15.04
N LEU A 78 7.96 3.27 -13.82
CA LEU A 78 9.08 4.14 -13.55
C LEU A 78 10.36 3.33 -13.80
N ILE A 79 11.24 3.85 -14.63
CA ILE A 79 12.48 3.18 -15.04
C ILE A 79 13.64 4.02 -14.54
N ILE A 80 14.50 3.40 -13.74
CA ILE A 80 15.69 4.02 -13.15
C ILE A 80 16.90 3.30 -13.69
N ARG A 81 17.74 4.00 -14.44
CA ARG A 81 18.98 3.48 -14.99
C ARG A 81 20.12 3.67 -14.01
N GLN A 82 20.92 2.64 -13.81
CA GLN A 82 22.09 2.66 -12.95
C GLN A 82 23.29 2.08 -13.68
N ASP A 83 24.45 2.74 -13.55
CA ASP A 83 25.74 2.23 -14.04
C ASP A 83 26.58 1.79 -12.83
N ALA A 84 26.67 0.49 -12.62
CA ALA A 84 27.48 -0.14 -11.59
C ALA A 84 28.55 -1.05 -12.22
N GLY A 85 29.22 -0.56 -13.28
CA GLY A 85 30.15 -1.36 -14.09
C GLY A 85 29.45 -2.23 -15.14
N SER A 86 28.12 -2.23 -15.13
CA SER A 86 27.20 -2.72 -16.17
C SER A 86 25.91 -1.90 -16.05
N LEU A 87 25.26 -1.67 -17.18
CA LEU A 87 24.00 -0.92 -17.21
C LEU A 87 22.84 -1.80 -16.73
N TYR A 88 22.16 -1.35 -15.68
CA TYR A 88 20.96 -1.96 -15.14
C TYR A 88 19.81 -0.98 -15.22
N ASP A 89 18.63 -1.46 -15.58
CA ASP A 89 17.37 -0.74 -15.45
C ASP A 89 16.56 -1.35 -14.29
N THR A 90 16.16 -0.50 -13.36
CA THR A 90 15.22 -0.86 -12.28
C THR A 90 13.84 -0.36 -12.66
N TYR A 91 12.89 -1.28 -12.80
CA TYR A 91 11.50 -1.00 -13.12
C TYR A 91 10.67 -1.04 -11.85
N ILE A 92 9.87 0.01 -11.61
CA ILE A 92 8.87 0.07 -10.54
C ILE A 92 7.50 0.21 -11.22
N TYR A 93 6.62 -0.75 -11.03
CA TYR A 93 5.35 -0.87 -11.75
C TYR A 93 4.32 -1.66 -10.93
N VAL A 94 3.04 -1.56 -11.31
CA VAL A 94 1.97 -2.39 -10.72
C VAL A 94 1.63 -3.52 -11.67
N TYR A 95 1.63 -4.74 -11.15
CA TYR A 95 1.22 -5.94 -11.86
C TYR A 95 0.56 -6.93 -10.90
N ASP A 96 -0.60 -7.47 -11.30
CA ASP A 96 -1.37 -8.44 -10.52
C ASP A 96 -1.66 -7.97 -9.09
N GLY A 97 -2.21 -6.74 -8.96
CA GLY A 97 -2.60 -6.15 -7.67
C GLY A 97 -1.43 -5.85 -6.72
N SER A 98 -0.20 -5.76 -7.23
CA SER A 98 0.97 -5.51 -6.41
C SER A 98 1.92 -4.52 -7.07
N LEU A 99 2.45 -3.59 -6.28
CA LEU A 99 3.63 -2.81 -6.66
C LEU A 99 4.84 -3.74 -6.70
N ARG A 100 5.54 -3.75 -7.81
CA ARG A 100 6.69 -4.63 -8.04
C ARG A 100 7.94 -3.85 -8.41
N GLU A 101 9.07 -4.40 -8.04
CA GLU A 101 10.39 -3.93 -8.43
C GLU A 101 11.11 -5.03 -9.21
N LEU A 102 11.65 -4.67 -10.37
CA LEU A 102 12.50 -5.54 -11.18
C LEU A 102 13.80 -4.80 -11.52
N MET A 103 14.92 -5.33 -11.07
CA MET A 103 16.25 -4.88 -11.48
C MET A 103 16.83 -5.90 -12.49
N ILE A 104 17.13 -5.44 -13.70
CA ILE A 104 17.56 -6.29 -14.81
C ILE A 104 18.63 -5.58 -15.62
N LYS A 105 19.54 -6.33 -16.22
CA LYS A 105 20.51 -5.78 -17.19
C LYS A 105 19.80 -5.24 -18.41
N CYS A 106 20.24 -4.09 -18.92
CA CYS A 106 19.61 -3.43 -20.07
C CYS A 106 19.57 -4.29 -21.35
N GLU A 107 20.41 -5.32 -21.43
CA GLU A 107 20.48 -6.24 -22.57
C GLU A 107 19.36 -7.30 -22.56
N LEU A 108 18.63 -7.46 -21.46
CA LEU A 108 17.61 -8.48 -21.28
C LEU A 108 16.22 -7.88 -21.41
N ASP A 109 15.29 -8.66 -21.96
CA ASP A 109 13.89 -8.26 -22.08
C ASP A 109 13.16 -8.41 -20.72
N PRO A 110 12.64 -7.29 -20.15
CA PRO A 110 11.92 -7.36 -18.91
C PRO A 110 10.49 -7.89 -19.11
N ALA A 111 10.03 -8.77 -18.22
CA ALA A 111 8.66 -9.23 -18.21
C ALA A 111 7.97 -8.88 -16.87
N PRO A 112 6.68 -8.46 -16.87
CA PRO A 112 5.99 -8.02 -15.65
C PRO A 112 5.93 -9.06 -14.54
N LYS A 113 6.01 -10.35 -14.86
CA LYS A 113 6.01 -11.44 -13.89
C LYS A 113 7.32 -11.60 -13.11
N MET A 114 8.42 -11.02 -13.62
CA MET A 114 9.76 -11.23 -13.05
C MET A 114 10.03 -10.38 -11.81
N GLY A 115 9.29 -9.28 -11.63
CA GLY A 115 9.50 -8.36 -10.52
C GLY A 115 9.11 -8.95 -9.16
N ARG A 116 9.85 -8.57 -8.13
CA ARG A 116 9.55 -8.90 -6.73
C ARG A 116 8.37 -8.05 -6.25
N PRO A 117 7.30 -8.63 -5.69
CA PRO A 117 6.22 -7.87 -5.08
C PRO A 117 6.72 -7.18 -3.81
N LEU A 118 6.33 -5.93 -3.62
CA LEU A 118 6.69 -5.10 -2.47
C LEU A 118 5.50 -4.89 -1.55
N LEU A 119 4.35 -4.47 -2.12
CA LEU A 119 3.13 -4.17 -1.38
C LEU A 119 1.92 -4.24 -2.31
N GLU A 120 0.72 -4.37 -1.75
CA GLU A 120 -0.53 -4.41 -2.49
C GLU A 120 -0.91 -3.02 -3.00
N LEU A 121 -1.22 -2.90 -4.29
CA LEU A 121 -1.60 -1.65 -4.94
C LEU A 121 -2.34 -1.95 -6.25
N ASP A 122 -3.48 -1.30 -6.46
CA ASP A 122 -4.33 -1.54 -7.63
C ASP A 122 -3.86 -0.84 -8.91
N GLY A 123 -3.13 0.27 -8.76
CA GLY A 123 -2.65 1.00 -9.94
C GLY A 123 -1.60 2.05 -9.63
N LEU A 124 -0.81 2.36 -10.66
CA LEU A 124 0.22 3.38 -10.66
C LEU A 124 0.17 4.15 -11.97
N ASP A 125 -0.17 5.44 -11.90
CA ASP A 125 -0.08 6.35 -13.03
C ASP A 125 1.12 7.28 -12.82
N LEU A 126 1.89 7.50 -13.87
CA LEU A 126 3.16 8.22 -13.85
C LEU A 126 3.19 9.26 -14.94
N SER A 127 3.65 10.47 -14.64
CA SER A 127 4.04 11.44 -15.66
C SER A 127 5.32 12.17 -15.25
N LEU A 128 6.16 12.48 -16.23
CA LEU A 128 7.41 13.20 -16.03
C LEU A 128 7.45 14.37 -17.00
N GLU A 129 7.35 15.59 -16.47
CA GLU A 129 7.36 16.81 -17.25
C GLU A 129 8.26 17.86 -16.60
N GLY A 130 9.21 18.40 -17.36
CA GLY A 130 10.07 19.47 -16.91
C GLY A 130 10.90 19.16 -15.66
N GLY A 131 11.21 17.88 -15.42
CA GLY A 131 11.91 17.44 -14.21
C GLY A 131 10.99 17.23 -13.00
N LEU A 132 9.67 17.31 -13.18
CA LEU A 132 8.69 17.03 -12.15
C LEU A 132 8.05 15.66 -12.43
N LEU A 133 8.30 14.69 -11.55
CA LEU A 133 7.67 13.38 -11.57
C LEU A 133 6.38 13.43 -10.76
N SER A 134 5.25 13.24 -11.42
CA SER A 134 3.94 13.09 -10.79
C SER A 134 3.60 11.62 -10.64
N LEU A 135 3.21 11.24 -9.44
CA LEU A 135 2.85 9.89 -9.05
C LEU A 135 1.39 9.88 -8.61
N ARG A 136 0.58 8.99 -9.17
CA ARG A 136 -0.79 8.75 -8.71
C ARG A 136 -0.96 7.26 -8.43
N LEU A 137 -1.13 6.93 -7.15
CA LEU A 137 -1.34 5.56 -6.67
C LEU A 137 -2.82 5.31 -6.47
N ARG A 138 -3.33 4.21 -7.01
CA ARG A 138 -4.66 3.68 -6.70
C ARG A 138 -4.52 2.56 -5.70
N CYS A 139 -5.02 2.80 -4.52
CA CYS A 139 -4.90 1.90 -3.38
C CYS A 139 -6.00 0.84 -3.41
N THR A 140 -5.76 -0.31 -2.79
CA THR A 140 -6.76 -1.39 -2.64
C THR A 140 -7.99 -0.96 -1.83
N SER A 141 -7.85 0.09 -1.01
CA SER A 141 -8.95 0.75 -0.30
C SER A 141 -9.88 1.56 -1.22
N GLY A 142 -9.50 1.78 -2.50
CA GLY A 142 -10.16 2.69 -3.43
C GLY A 142 -9.73 4.15 -3.29
N GLU A 143 -8.87 4.49 -2.32
CA GLU A 143 -8.30 5.83 -2.20
C GLU A 143 -7.26 6.09 -3.30
N ILE A 144 -7.17 7.36 -3.73
CA ILE A 144 -6.13 7.82 -4.65
C ILE A 144 -5.15 8.66 -3.84
N ARG A 145 -3.86 8.34 -3.96
CA ARG A 145 -2.76 9.11 -3.36
C ARG A 145 -1.92 9.72 -4.47
N GLU A 146 -1.63 10.99 -4.32
CA GLU A 146 -0.80 11.73 -5.25
C GLU A 146 0.48 12.19 -4.57
N GLY A 147 1.58 12.12 -5.31
CA GLY A 147 2.88 12.60 -4.89
C GLY A 147 3.57 13.33 -6.04
N LEU A 148 4.36 14.33 -5.69
CA LEU A 148 5.19 15.08 -6.63
C LEU A 148 6.64 14.97 -6.17
N VAL A 149 7.52 14.55 -7.08
CA VAL A 149 8.95 14.44 -6.84
C VAL A 149 9.69 15.31 -7.85
N CYS A 150 10.42 16.29 -7.35
CA CYS A 150 11.25 17.16 -8.20
C CYS A 150 12.61 16.50 -8.41
N LEU A 151 12.98 16.27 -9.67
CA LEU A 151 14.32 15.80 -10.03
C LEU A 151 15.30 16.95 -9.97
N ARG A 152 16.45 16.73 -9.35
CA ARG A 152 17.53 17.74 -9.25
C ARG A 152 18.32 17.85 -10.55
N SER A 153 18.48 16.73 -11.25
CA SER A 153 19.16 16.67 -12.53
C SER A 153 18.19 17.01 -13.65
N ARG A 154 18.22 18.26 -14.14
CA ARG A 154 17.56 18.63 -15.40
C ARG A 154 18.39 18.12 -16.56
N GLU A 155 17.76 17.46 -17.54
CA GLU A 155 18.34 17.44 -18.89
C GLU A 155 18.44 18.89 -19.36
N VAL A 156 19.66 19.37 -19.52
CA VAL A 156 19.93 20.60 -20.26
C VAL A 156 19.73 20.24 -21.72
N GLY A 157 18.53 20.54 -22.26
CA GLY A 157 18.22 20.46 -23.67
C GLY A 157 19.00 21.49 -24.49
#